data_df6cf0dc1398d2678eab01d1d7beb421
#
_entry.id   df6cf0dc1398d2678eab01d1d7beb421
#
_cell.length_a   1.000
_cell.length_b   1.000
_cell.length_c   1.000
_cell.angle_alpha   90.00
_cell.angle_beta   90.00
_cell.angle_gamma   90.00
#
_symmetry.space_group_name_H-M   'P 1'
#
loop_
_entity.id
_entity.type
_entity.pdbx_description
1 polymer ?
#
loop_
_entity_poly.entity_id
_entity_poly.type
_entity_poly.pdbx_seq_one_letter_code
_entity_poly.pdbx_strand_id
1 'polypeptide(L)'
;MTWQFTLTGLLIGGLVGLTGMGGGSLLTPILVILFGFKPTYAVGTDILHGAIFKTFGAIRHRRLGTVHARLTFWMFCGSSPMSLLGVATATYLKHQYGDGVQSVEGYAVGAALVAGGLGLVAKMFIRRGIQPNDAPFILSRRDRWIAFALGAVFGFVVGLTSVGSGTFFGLVMVLVYPLTLPKIVGTDIFHAAALLWVAGIGHLVSGNVDLRAMGWLLIGSIPGVLISSKFTVRIPDRALRTALGTVLILSGVKLVEMPEANVVILTGLAVLLVALLAWLVRTQLGRRPVPVVSD
;
A
#
# COMPACT_ATOMS: atom_id res chain seq x y z
N MET A 1 -2.52 8.63 24.69
CA MET A 1 -2.07 8.07 23.39
C MET A 1 -3.15 7.32 22.58
N THR A 2 -4.28 6.88 23.19
CA THR A 2 -5.30 6.06 22.49
C THR A 2 -6.05 6.78 21.35
N TRP A 3 -6.49 8.02 21.56
CA TRP A 3 -7.19 8.80 20.55
C TRP A 3 -6.33 9.16 19.33
N GLN A 4 -5.00 9.27 19.50
CA GLN A 4 -4.06 9.55 18.42
C GLN A 4 -4.01 8.38 17.42
N PHE A 5 -4.01 7.13 17.90
CA PHE A 5 -4.10 5.95 17.03
C PHE A 5 -5.42 5.90 16.26
N THR A 6 -6.53 6.23 16.95
CA THR A 6 -7.86 6.27 16.31
C THR A 6 -7.93 7.35 15.23
N LEU A 7 -7.40 8.54 15.49
CA LEU A 7 -7.35 9.61 14.49
C LEU A 7 -6.45 9.22 13.30
N THR A 8 -5.27 8.65 13.58
CA THR A 8 -4.38 8.11 12.54
C THR A 8 -5.08 7.03 11.72
N GLY A 9 -5.76 6.10 12.39
CA GLY A 9 -6.57 5.09 11.72
C GLY A 9 -7.63 5.72 10.81
N LEU A 10 -8.36 6.73 11.29
CA LEU A 10 -9.37 7.45 10.51
C LEU A 10 -8.78 8.10 9.25
N LEU A 11 -7.63 8.76 9.38
CA LEU A 11 -6.92 9.38 8.25
C LEU A 11 -6.45 8.34 7.24
N ILE A 12 -5.80 7.27 7.71
CA ILE A 12 -5.33 6.18 6.85
C ILE A 12 -6.50 5.47 6.19
N GLY A 13 -7.53 5.12 6.94
CA GLY A 13 -8.74 4.54 6.41
C GLY A 13 -9.41 5.44 5.38
N GLY A 14 -9.41 6.76 5.63
CA GLY A 14 -9.86 7.77 4.70
C GLY A 14 -9.10 7.74 3.38
N LEU A 15 -7.76 7.77 3.44
CA LEU A 15 -6.89 7.69 2.28
C LEU A 15 -7.08 6.39 1.50
N VAL A 16 -7.20 5.28 2.20
CA VAL A 16 -7.42 3.96 1.58
C VAL A 16 -8.75 3.89 0.86
N GLY A 17 -9.82 4.38 1.48
CA GLY A 17 -11.13 4.40 0.86
C GLY A 17 -11.21 5.31 -0.36
N LEU A 18 -10.46 6.42 -0.36
CA LEU A 18 -10.35 7.32 -1.52
C LEU A 18 -9.53 6.70 -2.65
N THR A 19 -8.48 5.95 -2.35
CA THR A 19 -7.55 5.40 -3.36
C THR A 19 -8.04 4.10 -3.98
N GLY A 20 -8.89 3.37 -3.27
CA GLY A 20 -9.19 1.97 -3.64
C GLY A 20 -7.95 1.06 -3.63
N MET A 21 -6.75 1.62 -3.37
CA MET A 21 -5.49 0.90 -3.22
C MET A 21 -5.32 0.60 -1.74
N GLY A 22 -5.18 -0.63 -1.37
CA GLY A 22 -4.96 -0.97 0.04
C GLY A 22 -3.77 -0.21 0.64
N GLY A 23 -4.02 0.82 1.46
CA GLY A 23 -3.05 1.75 2.03
C GLY A 23 -2.03 1.19 3.01
N GLY A 24 -1.73 -0.11 2.92
CA GLY A 24 -0.81 -0.81 3.81
C GLY A 24 0.64 -0.30 3.83
N SER A 25 1.02 0.57 2.91
CA SER A 25 2.38 1.12 2.90
C SER A 25 2.53 2.42 3.71
N LEU A 26 1.44 3.02 4.18
CA LEU A 26 1.48 4.31 4.88
C LEU A 26 1.54 4.16 6.40
N LEU A 27 0.96 3.10 6.95
CA LEU A 27 0.84 2.94 8.39
C LEU A 27 2.20 2.66 9.03
N THR A 28 3.02 1.78 8.44
CA THR A 28 4.36 1.47 8.95
C THR A 28 5.22 2.72 9.18
N PRO A 29 5.44 3.63 8.19
CA PRO A 29 6.24 4.82 8.44
C PRO A 29 5.61 5.77 9.47
N ILE A 30 4.29 5.87 9.51
CA ILE A 30 3.61 6.68 10.53
C ILE A 30 3.86 6.12 11.93
N LEU A 31 3.76 4.81 12.12
CA LEU A 31 4.04 4.18 13.41
C LEU A 31 5.49 4.39 13.85
N VAL A 32 6.45 4.28 12.93
CA VAL A 32 7.86 4.47 13.24
C VAL A 32 8.18 5.94 13.50
N ILE A 33 7.78 6.85 12.59
CA ILE A 33 8.21 8.25 12.62
C ILE A 33 7.45 9.08 13.65
N LEU A 34 6.11 8.90 13.75
CA LEU A 34 5.27 9.72 14.63
C LEU A 34 5.05 9.09 16.01
N PHE A 35 5.01 7.77 16.10
CA PHE A 35 4.73 7.08 17.34
C PHE A 35 5.96 6.42 17.97
N GLY A 36 7.12 6.44 17.29
CA GLY A 36 8.37 5.89 17.81
C GLY A 36 8.39 4.36 17.93
N PHE A 37 7.56 3.68 17.15
CA PHE A 37 7.57 2.21 17.13
C PHE A 37 8.89 1.69 16.58
N LYS A 38 9.39 0.60 17.18
CA LYS A 38 10.46 -0.17 16.54
C LYS A 38 9.96 -0.71 15.20
N PRO A 39 10.77 -0.71 14.11
CA PRO A 39 10.33 -1.10 12.78
C PRO A 39 9.61 -2.43 12.71
N THR A 40 10.13 -3.48 13.36
CA THR A 40 9.50 -4.81 13.39
C THR A 40 8.08 -4.78 13.95
N TYR A 41 7.84 -4.02 15.03
CA TYR A 41 6.50 -3.90 15.64
C TYR A 41 5.57 -3.06 14.75
N ALA A 42 6.09 -2.02 14.11
CA ALA A 42 5.32 -1.23 13.16
C ALA A 42 4.87 -2.07 11.97
N VAL A 43 5.80 -2.84 11.38
CA VAL A 43 5.55 -3.75 10.25
C VAL A 43 4.52 -4.81 10.63
N GLY A 44 4.71 -5.53 11.73
CA GLY A 44 3.79 -6.59 12.16
C GLY A 44 2.38 -6.04 12.46
N THR A 45 2.29 -4.89 13.12
CA THR A 45 1.02 -4.22 13.43
C THR A 45 0.31 -3.77 12.16
N ASP A 46 1.03 -3.17 11.20
CA ASP A 46 0.50 -2.73 9.90
C ASP A 46 0.01 -3.92 9.07
N ILE A 47 0.78 -5.01 8.99
CA ILE A 47 0.41 -6.20 8.23
C ILE A 47 -0.89 -6.80 8.78
N LEU A 48 -1.00 -6.99 10.08
CA LEU A 48 -2.20 -7.59 10.66
C LEU A 48 -3.41 -6.64 10.60
N HIS A 49 -3.22 -5.35 10.83
CA HIS A 49 -4.24 -4.33 10.60
C HIS A 49 -4.72 -4.35 9.14
N GLY A 50 -3.77 -4.40 8.19
CA GLY A 50 -4.06 -4.48 6.77
C GLY A 50 -4.80 -5.75 6.36
N ALA A 51 -4.50 -6.90 6.98
CA ALA A 51 -5.20 -8.16 6.76
C ALA A 51 -6.70 -8.04 7.07
N ILE A 52 -7.03 -7.54 8.27
CA ILE A 52 -8.42 -7.37 8.71
C ILE A 52 -9.14 -6.41 7.75
N PHE A 53 -8.55 -5.27 7.51
CA PHE A 53 -9.12 -4.20 6.73
C PHE A 53 -9.35 -4.57 5.25
N LYS A 54 -8.35 -5.20 4.59
CA LYS A 54 -8.47 -5.60 3.18
C LYS A 54 -9.43 -6.78 2.96
N THR A 55 -9.74 -7.54 3.99
CA THR A 55 -10.72 -8.63 3.90
C THR A 55 -12.08 -8.13 3.42
N PHE A 56 -12.54 -6.98 3.88
CA PHE A 56 -13.81 -6.40 3.43
C PHE A 56 -13.77 -6.02 1.93
N GLY A 57 -12.65 -5.44 1.48
CA GLY A 57 -12.42 -5.15 0.07
C GLY A 57 -12.36 -6.42 -0.79
N ALA A 58 -11.66 -7.45 -0.32
CA ALA A 58 -11.51 -8.72 -0.99
C ALA A 58 -12.85 -9.41 -1.21
N ILE A 59 -13.71 -9.47 -0.17
CA ILE A 59 -15.05 -10.05 -0.27
C ILE A 59 -15.88 -9.27 -1.30
N ARG A 60 -15.84 -7.94 -1.27
CA ARG A 60 -16.57 -7.10 -2.23
C ARG A 60 -16.13 -7.35 -3.67
N HIS A 61 -14.82 -7.33 -3.93
CA HIS A 61 -14.28 -7.56 -5.27
C HIS A 61 -14.55 -8.98 -5.78
N ARG A 62 -14.54 -9.97 -4.89
CA ARG A 62 -14.95 -11.34 -5.25
C ARG A 62 -16.41 -11.41 -5.69
N ARG A 63 -17.31 -10.73 -4.97
CA ARG A 63 -18.74 -10.65 -5.33
C ARG A 63 -18.99 -9.92 -6.66
N LEU A 64 -18.15 -8.92 -6.96
CA LEU A 64 -18.23 -8.17 -8.22
C LEU A 64 -17.60 -8.93 -9.42
N GLY A 65 -17.05 -10.13 -9.23
CA GLY A 65 -16.41 -10.89 -10.30
C GLY A 65 -15.13 -10.27 -10.86
N THR A 66 -14.51 -9.31 -10.14
CA THR A 66 -13.30 -8.61 -10.56
C THR A 66 -12.01 -9.32 -10.15
N VAL A 67 -12.09 -10.50 -9.52
CA VAL A 67 -10.94 -11.28 -9.07
C VAL A 67 -10.58 -12.34 -10.11
N HIS A 68 -9.33 -12.37 -10.56
CA HIS A 68 -8.80 -13.45 -11.38
C HIS A 68 -8.24 -14.58 -10.51
N ALA A 69 -9.10 -15.52 -10.09
CA ALA A 69 -8.80 -16.53 -9.07
C ALA A 69 -7.54 -17.37 -9.35
N ARG A 70 -7.35 -17.83 -10.62
CA ARG A 70 -6.17 -18.64 -10.97
C ARG A 70 -4.86 -17.86 -10.86
N LEU A 71 -4.84 -16.57 -11.24
CA LEU A 71 -3.67 -15.72 -11.10
C LEU A 71 -3.36 -15.50 -9.62
N THR A 72 -4.37 -15.15 -8.82
CA THR A 72 -4.26 -15.03 -7.36
C THR A 72 -3.66 -16.28 -6.73
N PHE A 73 -4.15 -17.46 -7.12
CA PHE A 73 -3.65 -18.73 -6.57
C PHE A 73 -2.15 -18.92 -6.81
N TRP A 74 -1.66 -18.73 -8.05
CA TRP A 74 -0.23 -18.90 -8.35
C TRP A 74 0.65 -17.84 -7.67
N MET A 75 0.19 -16.60 -7.62
CA MET A 75 0.86 -15.55 -6.85
C MET A 75 0.92 -15.91 -5.37
N PHE A 76 -0.18 -16.41 -4.81
CA PHE A 76 -0.27 -16.77 -3.39
C PHE A 76 0.62 -17.96 -3.04
N CYS A 77 0.71 -18.97 -3.90
CA CYS A 77 1.62 -20.11 -3.72
C CYS A 77 3.09 -19.68 -3.61
N GLY A 78 3.50 -18.64 -4.35
CA GLY A 78 4.84 -18.07 -4.24
C GLY A 78 4.97 -17.15 -3.03
N SER A 79 4.01 -16.26 -2.83
CA SER A 79 4.12 -15.19 -1.83
C SER A 79 3.92 -15.67 -0.39
N SER A 80 3.07 -16.65 -0.16
CA SER A 80 2.77 -17.16 1.19
C SER A 80 4.01 -17.71 1.92
N PRO A 81 4.76 -18.70 1.39
CA PRO A 81 5.95 -19.21 2.06
C PRO A 81 7.06 -18.16 2.16
N MET A 82 7.22 -17.34 1.13
CA MET A 82 8.25 -16.31 1.13
C MET A 82 7.94 -15.15 2.06
N SER A 83 6.66 -14.83 2.29
CA SER A 83 6.30 -13.85 3.31
C SER A 83 6.61 -14.33 4.72
N LEU A 84 6.40 -15.62 5.02
CA LEU A 84 6.82 -16.20 6.30
C LEU A 84 8.35 -16.20 6.46
N LEU A 85 9.08 -16.41 5.37
CA LEU A 85 10.54 -16.24 5.39
C LEU A 85 10.94 -14.79 5.69
N GLY A 86 10.22 -13.80 5.11
CA GLY A 86 10.40 -12.38 5.42
C GLY A 86 10.13 -12.07 6.90
N VAL A 87 9.05 -12.61 7.47
CA VAL A 87 8.72 -12.51 8.90
C VAL A 87 9.82 -13.14 9.77
N ALA A 88 10.28 -14.35 9.40
CA ALA A 88 11.35 -15.03 10.12
C ALA A 88 12.65 -14.23 10.07
N THR A 89 12.98 -13.63 8.92
CA THR A 89 14.14 -12.76 8.77
C THR A 89 14.04 -11.53 9.67
N ALA A 90 12.91 -10.83 9.69
CA ALA A 90 12.68 -9.68 10.57
C ALA A 90 12.84 -10.09 12.05
N THR A 91 12.23 -11.20 12.44
CA THR A 91 12.29 -11.71 13.80
C THR A 91 13.71 -12.14 14.20
N TYR A 92 14.43 -12.82 13.30
CA TYR A 92 15.83 -13.23 13.51
C TYR A 92 16.73 -12.02 13.69
N LEU A 93 16.63 -11.03 12.82
CA LEU A 93 17.39 -9.80 12.93
C LEU A 93 17.12 -9.09 14.27
N LYS A 94 15.87 -8.99 14.70
CA LYS A 94 15.47 -8.42 15.99
C LYS A 94 16.16 -9.14 17.17
N HIS A 95 16.25 -10.47 17.13
CA HIS A 95 16.86 -11.24 18.23
C HIS A 95 18.38 -11.17 18.26
N GLN A 96 19.03 -11.15 17.09
CA GLN A 96 20.49 -11.17 16.99
C GLN A 96 21.15 -9.84 17.33
N TYR A 97 20.55 -8.75 16.94
CA TYR A 97 21.21 -7.45 16.98
C TYR A 97 20.54 -6.45 17.95
N GLY A 98 19.43 -6.82 18.59
CA GLY A 98 18.75 -5.98 19.60
C GLY A 98 18.43 -4.58 19.07
N ASP A 99 18.85 -3.55 19.81
CA ASP A 99 18.58 -2.16 19.40
C ASP A 99 19.42 -1.68 18.19
N GLY A 100 20.55 -2.36 17.88
CA GLY A 100 21.35 -2.07 16.66
C GLY A 100 20.66 -2.46 15.35
N VAL A 101 19.64 -3.32 15.38
CA VAL A 101 18.87 -3.75 14.22
C VAL A 101 17.86 -2.71 13.76
N GLN A 102 17.50 -1.77 14.63
CA GLN A 102 16.54 -0.73 14.24
C GLN A 102 16.98 0.03 12.98
N SER A 103 18.28 0.19 12.78
CA SER A 103 18.84 0.77 11.56
C SER A 103 18.69 -0.17 10.36
N VAL A 104 19.04 -1.45 10.45
CA VAL A 104 18.99 -2.39 9.31
C VAL A 104 17.54 -2.63 8.84
N GLU A 105 16.62 -2.88 9.77
CA GLU A 105 15.20 -2.99 9.43
C GLU A 105 14.64 -1.65 8.93
N GLY A 106 15.02 -0.54 9.54
CA GLY A 106 14.67 0.80 9.09
C GLY A 106 15.14 1.05 7.65
N TYR A 107 16.36 0.65 7.31
CA TYR A 107 16.88 0.73 5.94
C TYR A 107 16.10 -0.16 4.96
N ALA A 108 15.77 -1.40 5.35
CA ALA A 108 14.99 -2.30 4.50
C ALA A 108 13.59 -1.76 4.24
N VAL A 109 12.90 -1.30 5.29
CA VAL A 109 11.58 -0.65 5.18
C VAL A 109 11.68 0.63 4.37
N GLY A 110 12.68 1.48 4.65
CA GLY A 110 12.90 2.74 3.93
C GLY A 110 13.16 2.52 2.44
N ALA A 111 14.03 1.58 2.08
CA ALA A 111 14.29 1.23 0.69
C ALA A 111 13.03 0.71 -0.02
N ALA A 112 12.26 -0.16 0.64
CA ALA A 112 10.99 -0.66 0.11
C ALA A 112 9.96 0.47 -0.08
N LEU A 113 9.89 1.44 0.84
CA LEU A 113 9.02 2.62 0.73
C LEU A 113 9.42 3.51 -0.44
N VAL A 114 10.71 3.79 -0.61
CA VAL A 114 11.21 4.56 -1.77
C VAL A 114 10.88 3.85 -3.07
N ALA A 115 11.18 2.56 -3.17
CA ALA A 115 10.87 1.75 -4.35
C ALA A 115 9.36 1.69 -4.63
N GLY A 116 8.53 1.51 -3.59
CA GLY A 116 7.07 1.53 -3.68
C GLY A 116 6.52 2.88 -4.13
N GLY A 117 7.03 3.96 -3.57
CA GLY A 117 6.67 5.33 -3.96
C GLY A 117 7.06 5.64 -5.41
N LEU A 118 8.27 5.30 -5.82
CA LEU A 118 8.72 5.41 -7.21
C LEU A 118 7.84 4.55 -8.15
N GLY A 119 7.47 3.34 -7.74
CA GLY A 119 6.54 2.49 -8.48
C GLY A 119 5.17 3.12 -8.68
N LEU A 120 4.62 3.78 -7.65
CA LEU A 120 3.34 4.51 -7.76
C LEU A 120 3.43 5.68 -8.75
N VAL A 121 4.51 6.45 -8.69
CA VAL A 121 4.76 7.56 -9.62
C VAL A 121 5.01 7.04 -11.03
N ALA A 122 5.85 6.03 -11.20
CA ALA A 122 6.16 5.43 -12.49
C ALA A 122 4.90 4.89 -13.19
N LYS A 123 3.95 4.32 -12.43
CA LYS A 123 2.68 3.82 -12.97
C LYS A 123 1.86 4.88 -13.72
N MET A 124 2.11 6.17 -13.46
CA MET A 124 1.43 7.27 -14.15
C MET A 124 1.98 7.51 -15.56
N PHE A 125 3.26 7.20 -15.77
CA PHE A 125 3.99 7.42 -17.03
C PHE A 125 4.04 6.18 -17.90
N ILE A 126 3.81 5.00 -17.31
CA ILE A 126 3.84 3.75 -18.05
C ILE A 126 2.59 3.67 -18.95
N ARG A 127 2.84 3.74 -20.26
CA ARG A 127 1.83 3.37 -21.26
C ARG A 127 1.73 1.84 -21.28
N ARG A 128 0.51 1.33 -21.22
CA ARG A 128 0.28 -0.11 -21.32
C ARG A 128 0.79 -0.59 -22.68
N GLY A 129 1.82 -1.44 -22.67
CA GLY A 129 2.27 -2.12 -23.88
C GLY A 129 1.30 -3.24 -24.31
N ILE A 130 0.54 -3.77 -23.34
CA ILE A 130 -0.46 -4.82 -23.59
C ILE A 130 -1.84 -4.20 -23.51
N GLN A 131 -2.61 -4.27 -24.58
CA GLN A 131 -3.99 -3.78 -24.62
C GLN A 131 -4.87 -4.66 -23.70
N PRO A 132 -5.71 -4.05 -22.83
CA PRO A 132 -6.66 -4.81 -22.04
C PRO A 132 -7.64 -5.51 -22.99
N ASN A 133 -7.84 -6.78 -22.80
CA ASN A 133 -8.84 -7.54 -23.53
C ASN A 133 -9.95 -7.96 -22.56
N ASP A 134 -11.21 -7.78 -22.97
CA ASP A 134 -12.39 -8.23 -22.22
C ASP A 134 -12.60 -9.75 -22.32
N ALA A 135 -11.91 -10.41 -23.25
CA ALA A 135 -11.94 -11.85 -23.38
C ALA A 135 -11.40 -12.54 -22.11
N PRO A 136 -11.89 -13.74 -21.76
CA PRO A 136 -11.40 -14.50 -20.62
C PRO A 136 -9.90 -14.78 -20.78
N PHE A 137 -9.07 -14.16 -19.95
CA PHE A 137 -7.63 -14.41 -19.94
C PHE A 137 -7.34 -15.78 -19.30
N ILE A 138 -6.76 -16.69 -20.09
CA ILE A 138 -6.37 -18.02 -19.65
C ILE A 138 -4.86 -18.02 -19.42
N LEU A 139 -4.41 -18.30 -18.18
CA LEU A 139 -3.00 -18.36 -17.83
C LEU A 139 -2.30 -19.50 -18.56
N SER A 140 -1.28 -19.18 -19.34
CA SER A 140 -0.33 -20.14 -19.90
C SER A 140 0.56 -20.74 -18.80
N ARG A 141 1.33 -21.77 -19.12
CA ARG A 141 2.34 -22.33 -18.20
C ARG A 141 3.38 -21.28 -17.79
N ARG A 142 3.80 -20.44 -18.73
CA ARG A 142 4.73 -19.33 -18.49
C ARG A 142 4.16 -18.30 -17.53
N ASP A 143 2.89 -17.91 -17.71
CA ASP A 143 2.23 -16.91 -16.85
C ASP A 143 2.12 -17.39 -15.40
N ARG A 144 1.92 -18.69 -15.20
CA ARG A 144 1.87 -19.30 -13.84
C ARG A 144 3.23 -19.21 -13.15
N TRP A 145 4.32 -19.52 -13.85
CA TRP A 145 5.67 -19.41 -13.30
C TRP A 145 6.06 -17.96 -13.02
N ILE A 146 5.70 -17.03 -13.89
CA ILE A 146 5.89 -15.60 -13.66
C ILE A 146 5.09 -15.16 -12.43
N ALA A 147 3.83 -15.54 -12.32
CA ALA A 147 2.99 -15.23 -11.15
C ALA A 147 3.59 -15.76 -9.84
N PHE A 148 4.05 -17.02 -9.86
CA PHE A 148 4.73 -17.64 -8.72
C PHE A 148 6.02 -16.89 -8.33
N ALA A 149 6.90 -16.61 -9.29
CA ALA A 149 8.18 -15.94 -9.05
C ALA A 149 7.98 -14.52 -8.51
N LEU A 150 7.05 -13.76 -9.12
CA LEU A 150 6.67 -12.42 -8.63
C LEU A 150 6.05 -12.50 -7.24
N GLY A 151 5.19 -13.51 -7.02
CA GLY A 151 4.66 -13.80 -5.70
C GLY A 151 5.76 -14.02 -4.69
N ALA A 152 6.74 -14.85 -5.00
CA ALA A 152 7.87 -15.17 -4.12
C ALA A 152 8.69 -13.93 -3.74
N VAL A 153 9.11 -13.15 -4.74
CA VAL A 153 9.93 -11.94 -4.52
C VAL A 153 9.18 -10.92 -3.66
N PHE A 154 7.99 -10.55 -4.10
CA PHE A 154 7.23 -9.51 -3.39
C PHE A 154 6.61 -10.01 -2.09
N GLY A 155 6.34 -11.31 -1.97
CA GLY A 155 5.90 -11.91 -0.72
C GLY A 155 6.95 -11.77 0.38
N PHE A 156 8.23 -12.05 0.07
CA PHE A 156 9.35 -11.83 0.97
C PHE A 156 9.43 -10.36 1.40
N VAL A 157 9.40 -9.43 0.44
CA VAL A 157 9.45 -7.99 0.73
C VAL A 157 8.28 -7.56 1.62
N VAL A 158 7.06 -7.99 1.32
CA VAL A 158 5.87 -7.67 2.15
C VAL A 158 6.02 -8.23 3.57
N GLY A 159 6.44 -9.48 3.71
CA GLY A 159 6.64 -10.10 5.03
C GLY A 159 7.70 -9.41 5.88
N LEU A 160 8.75 -8.88 5.23
CA LEU A 160 9.83 -8.16 5.90
C LEU A 160 9.48 -6.70 6.22
N THR A 161 8.73 -6.02 5.35
CA THR A 161 8.60 -4.55 5.37
C THR A 161 7.18 -4.01 5.40
N SER A 162 6.17 -4.86 5.27
CA SER A 162 4.76 -4.48 5.01
C SER A 162 4.52 -3.76 3.67
N VAL A 163 5.57 -3.33 2.98
CA VAL A 163 5.47 -2.53 1.75
C VAL A 163 5.30 -3.45 0.54
N GLY A 164 4.38 -3.12 -0.35
CA GLY A 164 4.25 -3.84 -1.62
C GLY A 164 2.88 -4.45 -1.88
N SER A 165 2.11 -4.71 -0.84
CA SER A 165 0.72 -5.16 -1.00
C SER A 165 -0.15 -4.00 -1.50
N GLY A 166 -0.40 -3.97 -2.81
CA GLY A 166 -1.16 -2.89 -3.47
C GLY A 166 -0.30 -1.92 -4.30
N THR A 167 1.02 -1.91 -4.13
CA THR A 167 1.95 -1.11 -4.94
C THR A 167 2.64 -1.98 -5.98
N PHE A 168 3.51 -2.88 -5.58
CA PHE A 168 4.30 -3.72 -6.48
C PHE A 168 3.45 -4.73 -7.25
N PHE A 169 2.56 -5.45 -6.57
CA PHE A 169 1.72 -6.45 -7.24
C PHE A 169 0.81 -5.80 -8.28
N GLY A 170 0.14 -4.71 -7.95
CA GLY A 170 -0.71 -3.98 -8.89
C GLY A 170 0.08 -3.39 -10.06
N LEU A 171 1.31 -2.88 -9.83
CA LEU A 171 2.18 -2.37 -10.88
C LEU A 171 2.55 -3.48 -11.87
N VAL A 172 3.07 -4.58 -11.35
CA VAL A 172 3.53 -5.70 -12.19
C VAL A 172 2.37 -6.34 -12.95
N MET A 173 1.20 -6.49 -12.31
CA MET A 173 0.03 -6.99 -13.04
C MET A 173 -0.38 -6.10 -14.21
N VAL A 174 -0.23 -4.77 -14.09
CA VAL A 174 -0.48 -3.83 -15.20
C VAL A 174 0.49 -4.05 -16.35
N LEU A 175 1.74 -4.39 -16.06
CA LEU A 175 2.81 -4.53 -17.06
C LEU A 175 2.82 -5.89 -17.74
N VAL A 176 2.46 -6.94 -17.00
CA VAL A 176 2.69 -8.33 -17.43
C VAL A 176 1.40 -8.99 -17.96
N TYR A 177 0.23 -8.61 -17.44
CA TYR A 177 -1.01 -9.31 -17.78
C TYR A 177 -2.01 -8.42 -18.52
N PRO A 178 -2.70 -8.94 -19.56
CA PRO A 178 -3.70 -8.20 -20.34
C PRO A 178 -5.04 -8.10 -19.61
N LEU A 179 -5.02 -7.79 -18.31
CA LEU A 179 -6.22 -7.67 -17.49
C LEU A 179 -6.75 -6.23 -17.50
N THR A 180 -8.06 -6.07 -17.44
CA THR A 180 -8.68 -4.75 -17.25
C THR A 180 -8.35 -4.17 -15.87
N LEU A 181 -8.39 -2.84 -15.73
CA LEU A 181 -8.07 -2.18 -14.45
C LEU A 181 -8.90 -2.70 -13.27
N PRO A 182 -10.24 -2.88 -13.40
CA PRO A 182 -11.03 -3.45 -12.31
C PRO A 182 -10.59 -4.86 -11.91
N LYS A 183 -10.19 -5.70 -12.88
CA LYS A 183 -9.67 -7.05 -12.60
C LYS A 183 -8.31 -7.02 -11.93
N ILE A 184 -7.43 -6.09 -12.31
CA ILE A 184 -6.13 -5.91 -11.64
C ILE A 184 -6.34 -5.49 -10.18
N VAL A 185 -7.16 -4.47 -9.94
CA VAL A 185 -7.44 -3.97 -8.58
C VAL A 185 -8.08 -5.05 -7.71
N GLY A 186 -9.10 -5.74 -8.24
CA GLY A 186 -9.78 -6.80 -7.50
C GLY A 186 -8.87 -7.98 -7.18
N THR A 187 -8.04 -8.39 -8.14
CA THR A 187 -7.05 -9.47 -7.96
C THR A 187 -5.99 -9.09 -6.94
N ASP A 188 -5.47 -7.86 -7.00
CA ASP A 188 -4.47 -7.33 -6.08
C ASP A 188 -5.01 -7.27 -4.64
N ILE A 189 -6.18 -6.68 -4.42
CA ILE A 189 -6.79 -6.57 -3.09
C ILE A 189 -7.08 -7.96 -2.51
N PHE A 190 -7.59 -8.88 -3.32
CA PHE A 190 -7.90 -10.23 -2.87
C PHE A 190 -6.64 -11.03 -2.52
N HIS A 191 -5.60 -10.96 -3.37
CA HIS A 191 -4.29 -11.56 -3.10
C HIS A 191 -3.65 -10.94 -1.86
N ALA A 192 -3.64 -9.61 -1.76
CA ALA A 192 -3.07 -8.89 -0.63
C ALA A 192 -3.75 -9.26 0.69
N ALA A 193 -5.08 -9.37 0.72
CA ALA A 193 -5.80 -9.79 1.92
C ALA A 193 -5.33 -11.19 2.37
N ALA A 194 -5.29 -12.16 1.46
CA ALA A 194 -4.84 -13.53 1.77
C ALA A 194 -3.38 -13.56 2.25
N LEU A 195 -2.48 -12.84 1.56
CA LEU A 195 -1.06 -12.77 1.92
C LEU A 195 -0.85 -12.13 3.28
N LEU A 196 -1.53 -11.02 3.55
CA LEU A 196 -1.39 -10.30 4.82
C LEU A 196 -1.92 -11.10 6.02
N TRP A 197 -2.93 -11.97 5.82
CA TRP A 197 -3.32 -12.91 6.88
C TRP A 197 -2.20 -13.88 7.23
N VAL A 198 -1.52 -14.46 6.23
CA VAL A 198 -0.41 -15.37 6.46
C VAL A 198 0.75 -14.66 7.16
N ALA A 199 1.21 -13.53 6.61
CA ALA A 199 2.30 -12.77 7.20
C ALA A 199 1.93 -12.16 8.56
N GLY A 200 0.69 -11.68 8.71
CA GLY A 200 0.19 -11.08 9.96
C GLY A 200 0.09 -12.09 11.11
N ILE A 201 -0.40 -13.29 10.83
CA ILE A 201 -0.37 -14.39 11.81
C ILE A 201 1.08 -14.76 12.13
N GLY A 202 1.97 -14.81 11.14
CA GLY A 202 3.40 -15.03 11.35
C GLY A 202 4.00 -14.00 12.31
N HIS A 203 3.76 -12.71 12.09
CA HIS A 203 4.22 -11.64 12.99
C HIS A 203 3.56 -11.71 14.38
N LEU A 204 2.27 -12.06 14.44
CA LEU A 204 1.55 -12.21 15.71
C LEU A 204 2.17 -13.32 16.56
N VAL A 205 2.42 -14.49 15.97
CA VAL A 205 3.04 -15.63 16.66
C VAL A 205 4.48 -15.31 17.07
N SER A 206 5.20 -14.52 16.27
CA SER A 206 6.55 -14.06 16.58
C SER A 206 6.60 -12.92 17.61
N GLY A 207 5.45 -12.46 18.15
CA GLY A 207 5.40 -11.38 19.13
C GLY A 207 5.79 -10.02 18.58
N ASN A 208 5.56 -9.78 17.27
CA ASN A 208 5.92 -8.55 16.57
C ASN A 208 4.70 -7.62 16.33
N VAL A 209 3.59 -7.81 17.04
CA VAL A 209 2.36 -7.03 16.86
C VAL A 209 1.97 -6.34 18.16
N ASP A 210 1.68 -5.05 18.09
CA ASP A 210 1.02 -4.33 19.16
C ASP A 210 -0.51 -4.39 18.95
N LEU A 211 -1.15 -5.36 19.61
CA LEU A 211 -2.59 -5.58 19.52
C LEU A 211 -3.41 -4.39 20.03
N ARG A 212 -2.87 -3.64 21.00
CA ARG A 212 -3.55 -2.47 21.59
C ARG A 212 -3.58 -1.32 20.59
N ALA A 213 -2.44 -1.00 19.99
CA ALA A 213 -2.35 0.02 18.94
C ALA A 213 -3.19 -0.39 17.72
N MET A 214 -3.10 -1.65 17.30
CA MET A 214 -3.89 -2.19 16.19
C MET A 214 -5.39 -2.03 16.43
N GLY A 215 -5.89 -2.35 17.63
CA GLY A 215 -7.31 -2.20 17.97
C GLY A 215 -7.79 -0.77 17.84
N TRP A 216 -7.04 0.20 18.38
CA TRP A 216 -7.39 1.62 18.26
C TRP A 216 -7.30 2.14 16.81
N LEU A 217 -6.34 1.67 16.04
CA LEU A 217 -6.24 1.97 14.61
C LEU A 217 -7.45 1.45 13.84
N LEU A 218 -7.94 0.23 14.13
CA LEU A 218 -9.11 -0.36 13.48
C LEU A 218 -10.40 0.44 13.78
N ILE A 219 -10.57 0.90 15.04
CA ILE A 219 -11.72 1.75 15.43
C ILE A 219 -11.78 3.02 14.56
N GLY A 220 -10.64 3.58 14.17
CA GLY A 220 -10.59 4.73 13.27
C GLY A 220 -10.69 4.36 11.80
N SER A 221 -9.92 3.36 11.36
CA SER A 221 -9.76 3.06 9.94
C SER A 221 -11.01 2.47 9.29
N ILE A 222 -11.79 1.68 10.01
CA ILE A 222 -13.04 1.11 9.48
C ILE A 222 -14.04 2.23 9.12
N PRO A 223 -14.43 3.14 10.03
CA PRO A 223 -15.30 4.25 9.64
C PRO A 223 -14.67 5.19 8.62
N GLY A 224 -13.33 5.40 8.69
CA GLY A 224 -12.60 6.21 7.71
C GLY A 224 -12.82 5.74 6.28
N VAL A 225 -12.68 4.44 6.04
CA VAL A 225 -12.93 3.84 4.72
C VAL A 225 -14.38 3.92 4.30
N LEU A 226 -15.29 3.58 5.21
CA LEU A 226 -16.72 3.57 4.88
C LEU A 226 -17.21 4.97 4.47
N ILE A 227 -16.71 6.01 5.14
CA ILE A 227 -17.03 7.40 4.82
C ILE A 227 -16.40 7.82 3.50
N SER A 228 -15.08 7.60 3.36
CA SER A 228 -14.31 8.12 2.24
C SER A 228 -14.58 7.40 0.92
N SER A 229 -14.94 6.11 0.97
CA SER A 229 -15.29 5.35 -0.25
C SER A 229 -16.47 5.96 -1.03
N LYS A 230 -17.32 6.73 -0.38
CA LYS A 230 -18.41 7.48 -1.04
C LYS A 230 -17.89 8.66 -1.87
N PHE A 231 -16.68 9.15 -1.59
CA PHE A 231 -16.08 10.31 -2.26
C PHE A 231 -14.99 9.93 -3.28
N THR A 232 -14.70 8.66 -3.48
CA THR A 232 -13.65 8.14 -4.38
C THR A 232 -13.76 8.70 -5.81
N VAL A 233 -14.97 8.98 -6.28
CA VAL A 233 -15.23 9.47 -7.65
C VAL A 233 -14.82 10.94 -7.85
N ARG A 234 -14.55 11.70 -6.78
CA ARG A 234 -14.32 13.14 -6.83
C ARG A 234 -12.86 13.56 -6.96
N ILE A 235 -11.91 12.68 -6.60
CA ILE A 235 -10.49 13.00 -6.60
C ILE A 235 -9.82 12.33 -7.80
N PRO A 236 -9.07 13.08 -8.64
CA PRO A 236 -8.33 12.49 -9.74
C PRO A 236 -7.30 11.48 -9.25
N ASP A 237 -7.36 10.27 -9.79
CA ASP A 237 -6.47 9.15 -9.43
C ASP A 237 -4.97 9.53 -9.53
N ARG A 238 -4.62 10.38 -10.51
CA ARG A 238 -3.24 10.89 -10.66
C ARG A 238 -2.77 11.72 -9.47
N ALA A 239 -3.58 12.67 -9.00
CA ALA A 239 -3.21 13.54 -7.87
C ALA A 239 -2.98 12.70 -6.61
N LEU A 240 -3.86 11.73 -6.37
CA LEU A 240 -3.80 10.85 -5.21
C LEU A 240 -2.57 9.95 -5.24
N ARG A 241 -2.24 9.34 -6.38
CA ARG A 241 -1.03 8.50 -6.55
C ARG A 241 0.24 9.32 -6.39
N THR A 242 0.28 10.53 -6.93
CA THR A 242 1.44 11.43 -6.76
C THR A 242 1.63 11.77 -5.29
N ALA A 243 0.57 12.19 -4.60
CA ALA A 243 0.65 12.54 -3.18
C ALA A 243 1.13 11.34 -2.34
N LEU A 244 0.52 10.16 -2.54
CA LEU A 244 0.92 8.95 -1.82
C LEU A 244 2.34 8.51 -2.16
N GLY A 245 2.72 8.51 -3.44
CA GLY A 245 4.08 8.17 -3.87
C GLY A 245 5.11 9.11 -3.27
N THR A 246 4.84 10.42 -3.24
CA THR A 246 5.71 11.40 -2.60
C THR A 246 5.84 11.14 -1.10
N VAL A 247 4.73 10.91 -0.39
CA VAL A 247 4.75 10.60 1.05
C VAL A 247 5.57 9.34 1.33
N LEU A 248 5.42 8.29 0.52
CA LEU A 248 6.19 7.05 0.66
C LEU A 248 7.68 7.29 0.45
N ILE A 249 8.07 8.04 -0.59
CA ILE A 249 9.47 8.36 -0.87
C ILE A 249 10.06 9.16 0.30
N LEU A 250 9.40 10.22 0.75
CA LEU A 250 9.88 11.05 1.84
C LEU A 250 9.99 10.26 3.16
N SER A 251 9.01 9.41 3.45
CA SER A 251 9.05 8.53 4.63
C SER A 251 10.21 7.53 4.53
N GLY A 252 10.44 6.97 3.33
CA GLY A 252 11.55 6.05 3.09
C GLY A 252 12.90 6.72 3.27
N VAL A 253 13.08 7.93 2.73
CA VAL A 253 14.29 8.76 2.91
C VAL A 253 14.57 9.01 4.39
N LYS A 254 13.51 9.27 5.19
CA LYS A 254 13.64 9.45 6.64
C LYS A 254 14.12 8.19 7.34
N LEU A 255 13.57 7.04 6.97
CA LEU A 255 13.94 5.74 7.58
C LEU A 255 15.34 5.28 7.19
N VAL A 256 15.83 5.67 6.02
CA VAL A 256 17.19 5.36 5.55
C VAL A 256 18.24 6.29 6.22
N GLU A 257 17.80 7.21 7.08
CA GLU A 257 18.68 8.17 7.79
C GLU A 257 19.66 8.89 6.86
N MET A 258 19.19 9.23 5.63
CA MET A 258 20.04 9.96 4.69
C MET A 258 20.53 11.28 5.30
N PRO A 259 21.78 11.67 5.02
CA PRO A 259 22.26 13.00 5.38
C PRO A 259 21.25 14.06 4.91
N GLU A 260 20.91 15.00 5.79
CA GLU A 260 19.93 16.06 5.52
C GLU A 260 18.51 15.60 5.19
N ALA A 261 18.10 14.39 5.60
CA ALA A 261 16.74 13.86 5.36
C ALA A 261 15.63 14.88 5.73
N ASN A 262 15.83 15.67 6.79
CA ASN A 262 14.87 16.68 7.20
C ASN A 262 14.71 17.80 6.14
N VAL A 263 15.80 18.22 5.50
CA VAL A 263 15.77 19.23 4.42
C VAL A 263 15.05 18.66 3.20
N VAL A 264 15.37 17.42 2.82
CA VAL A 264 14.70 16.72 1.71
C VAL A 264 13.20 16.58 1.96
N ILE A 265 12.81 16.23 3.19
CA ILE A 265 11.40 16.08 3.58
C ILE A 265 10.69 17.43 3.54
N LEU A 266 11.25 18.46 4.16
CA LEU A 266 10.63 19.79 4.18
C LEU A 266 10.48 20.36 2.76
N THR A 267 11.51 20.22 1.93
CA THR A 267 11.47 20.65 0.53
C THR A 267 10.43 19.86 -0.26
N GLY A 268 10.40 18.54 -0.12
CA GLY A 268 9.43 17.68 -0.80
C GLY A 268 7.98 17.96 -0.38
N LEU A 269 7.74 18.20 0.91
CA LEU A 269 6.42 18.60 1.42
C LEU A 269 6.01 19.99 0.92
N ALA A 270 6.95 20.96 0.89
CA ALA A 270 6.69 22.28 0.33
C ALA A 270 6.31 22.20 -1.16
N VAL A 271 7.06 21.45 -1.96
CA VAL A 271 6.73 21.21 -3.37
C VAL A 271 5.36 20.56 -3.54
N LEU A 272 5.04 19.55 -2.72
CA LEU A 272 3.73 18.89 -2.74
C LEU A 272 2.60 19.88 -2.41
N LEU A 273 2.79 20.72 -1.38
CA LEU A 273 1.83 21.73 -0.96
C LEU A 273 1.61 22.77 -2.06
N VAL A 274 2.67 23.27 -2.66
CA VAL A 274 2.59 24.23 -3.78
C VAL A 274 1.87 23.61 -4.98
N ALA A 275 2.19 22.37 -5.33
CA ALA A 275 1.52 21.65 -6.41
C ALA A 275 0.02 21.46 -6.13
N LEU A 276 -0.34 21.13 -4.88
CA LEU A 276 -1.73 20.97 -4.46
C LEU A 276 -2.50 22.29 -4.50
N LEU A 277 -1.89 23.38 -4.01
CA LEU A 277 -2.47 24.72 -4.06
C LEU A 277 -2.65 25.20 -5.51
N ALA A 278 -1.65 25.01 -6.35
CA ALA A 278 -1.73 25.34 -7.77
C ALA A 278 -2.84 24.55 -8.49
N TRP A 279 -3.01 23.27 -8.15
CA TRP A 279 -4.09 22.43 -8.66
C TRP A 279 -5.46 22.93 -8.18
N LEU A 280 -5.61 23.26 -6.89
CA LEU A 280 -6.85 23.80 -6.33
C LEU A 280 -7.23 25.13 -6.99
N VAL A 281 -6.26 26.03 -7.16
CA VAL A 281 -6.48 27.32 -7.83
C VAL A 281 -6.94 27.11 -9.27
N ARG A 282 -6.28 26.22 -10.03
CA ARG A 282 -6.66 25.91 -11.41
C ARG A 282 -8.07 25.32 -11.51
N THR A 283 -8.45 24.46 -10.57
CA THR A 283 -9.81 23.86 -10.56
C THR A 283 -10.88 24.86 -10.18
N GLN A 284 -10.57 25.84 -9.33
CA GLN A 284 -11.51 26.93 -8.98
C GLN A 284 -11.66 27.94 -10.13
N LEU A 285 -10.53 28.34 -10.74
CA LEU A 285 -10.55 29.28 -11.86
C LEU A 285 -11.14 28.67 -13.16
N GLY A 286 -11.03 27.34 -13.34
CA GLY A 286 -11.60 26.62 -14.48
C GLY A 286 -13.12 26.43 -14.43
N ARG A 287 -13.77 26.73 -13.30
CA ARG A 287 -15.24 26.74 -13.16
C ARG A 287 -15.79 28.08 -13.66
N ARG A 288 -15.74 28.30 -15.00
CA ARG A 288 -16.51 29.41 -15.61
C ARG A 288 -17.99 29.12 -15.38
N PRO A 289 -18.80 30.10 -14.91
CA PRO A 289 -20.23 29.94 -14.85
C PRO A 289 -20.74 29.69 -16.26
N VAL A 290 -21.54 28.65 -16.42
CA VAL A 290 -22.28 28.41 -17.68
C VAL A 290 -23.17 29.63 -17.88
N PRO A 291 -23.09 30.35 -19.01
CA PRO A 291 -23.99 31.46 -19.26
C PRO A 291 -25.43 30.90 -19.29
N VAL A 292 -26.26 31.43 -18.41
CA VAL A 292 -27.71 31.17 -18.46
C VAL A 292 -28.21 31.79 -19.74
N VAL A 293 -28.53 30.95 -20.74
CA VAL A 293 -29.26 31.40 -21.93
C VAL A 293 -30.69 31.68 -21.44
N SER A 294 -31.04 32.97 -21.32
CA SER A 294 -32.40 33.38 -21.11
C SER A 294 -33.15 33.28 -22.44
N ASP A 295 -34.11 32.37 -22.52
CA ASP A 295 -35.15 32.35 -23.56
C ASP A 295 -36.11 33.53 -23.38
#